data_5a02c8093e325747618cd9db1eb09340
#
_entry.id   5a02c8093e325747618cd9db1eb09340
#
_cell.length_a   1.000
_cell.length_b   1.000
_cell.length_c   1.000
_cell.angle_alpha   90.00
_cell.angle_beta   90.00
_cell.angle_gamma   90.00
#
_symmetry.space_group_name_H-M   'P 1'
#
loop_
_entity.id
_entity.type
_entity.pdbx_description
1 polymer ?
#
loop_
_entity_poly.entity_id
_entity_poly.type
_entity_poly.pdbx_seq_one_letter_code
_entity_poly.pdbx_strand_id
1 'polypeptide(L)'
;MAYPKKLLSPGEEVVAEFKPHWTAIIGPLGISLLALVLVVFLAFFTSGALAAWGPLVVGILWVIFTIRGVINWWTTEHVITNERVIHRSGFISKSGKEIPLEMINTVSFHQTAFERMVRSGDVMIESAGEQGQTIYRDIPRAEDMKNLIYKAREDRMFSLERGGTGVSKAEQLQILSRLHDEGKLSDDEYNREKQALLGGTGA
;
A
#
# COMPACT_ATOMS: atom_id res chain seq x y z
N MET A 1 2.06 3.36 -14.83
CA MET A 1 1.23 4.59 -14.86
C MET A 1 1.27 5.15 -13.45
N ALA A 2 1.46 6.45 -13.28
CA ALA A 2 1.44 7.04 -11.94
C ALA A 2 0.01 6.99 -11.35
N TYR A 3 -0.10 6.79 -10.04
CA TYR A 3 -1.40 6.76 -9.36
C TYR A 3 -2.20 8.03 -9.65
N PRO A 4 -3.50 7.94 -9.98
CA PRO A 4 -4.29 9.11 -10.35
C PRO A 4 -4.41 10.11 -9.18
N LYS A 5 -3.81 11.29 -9.32
CA LYS A 5 -3.86 12.35 -8.30
C LYS A 5 -5.28 12.76 -7.86
N LYS A 6 -6.29 12.48 -8.70
CA LYS A 6 -7.71 12.75 -8.39
C LYS A 6 -8.29 11.89 -7.26
N LEU A 7 -7.60 10.82 -6.88
CA LEU A 7 -8.04 9.89 -5.82
C LEU A 7 -7.33 10.14 -4.49
N LEU A 8 -6.41 11.09 -4.45
CA LEU A 8 -5.71 11.52 -3.25
C LEU A 8 -6.54 12.57 -2.52
N SER A 9 -6.46 12.55 -1.19
CA SER A 9 -7.04 13.59 -0.32
C SER A 9 -6.28 14.92 -0.49
N PRO A 10 -6.88 16.07 -0.16
CA PRO A 10 -6.16 17.34 -0.14
C PRO A 10 -4.95 17.28 0.81
N GLY A 11 -3.74 17.50 0.27
CA GLY A 11 -2.49 17.41 1.02
C GLY A 11 -1.86 16.02 1.07
N GLU A 12 -2.51 14.99 0.49
CA GLU A 12 -1.97 13.65 0.40
C GLU A 12 -0.94 13.55 -0.73
N GLU A 13 0.25 13.04 -0.41
CA GLU A 13 1.35 12.86 -1.36
C GLU A 13 1.75 11.39 -1.48
N VAL A 14 2.10 10.98 -2.70
CA VAL A 14 2.59 9.62 -2.95
C VAL A 14 4.06 9.55 -2.56
N VAL A 15 4.38 8.67 -1.61
CA VAL A 15 5.74 8.39 -1.16
C VAL A 15 6.41 7.37 -2.07
N ALA A 16 5.69 6.30 -2.43
CA ALA A 16 6.21 5.25 -3.31
C ALA A 16 5.09 4.47 -4.01
N GLU A 17 5.39 3.96 -5.20
CA GLU A 17 4.52 3.08 -5.98
C GLU A 17 5.25 1.76 -6.25
N PHE A 18 4.55 0.65 -6.02
CA PHE A 18 5.05 -0.70 -6.29
C PHE A 18 4.08 -1.44 -7.18
N LYS A 19 4.60 -2.17 -8.16
CA LYS A 19 3.84 -3.14 -8.94
C LYS A 19 4.24 -4.55 -8.53
N PRO A 20 3.33 -5.52 -8.58
CA PRO A 20 3.69 -6.90 -8.31
C PRO A 20 4.83 -7.35 -9.23
N HIS A 21 5.76 -8.12 -8.68
CA HIS A 21 6.88 -8.65 -9.43
C HIS A 21 6.40 -9.66 -10.49
N TRP A 22 7.16 -9.86 -11.55
CA TRP A 22 6.82 -10.81 -12.61
C TRP A 22 6.69 -12.27 -12.11
N THR A 23 7.28 -12.60 -10.97
CA THR A 23 7.10 -13.90 -10.28
C THR A 23 5.65 -14.23 -9.98
N ALA A 24 4.81 -13.22 -9.75
CA ALA A 24 3.36 -13.39 -9.54
C ALA A 24 2.66 -14.10 -10.70
N ILE A 25 3.21 -14.02 -11.91
CA ILE A 25 2.63 -14.65 -13.11
C ILE A 25 3.21 -16.04 -13.35
N ILE A 26 4.46 -16.30 -12.99
CA ILE A 26 5.15 -17.54 -13.32
C ILE A 26 4.46 -18.75 -12.68
N GLY A 27 4.08 -18.69 -11.42
CA GLY A 27 3.41 -19.79 -10.74
C GLY A 27 2.13 -20.23 -11.48
N PRO A 28 1.15 -19.34 -11.64
CA PRO A 28 -0.08 -19.64 -12.38
C PRO A 28 0.16 -20.07 -13.83
N LEU A 29 1.10 -19.43 -14.53
CA LEU A 29 1.45 -19.80 -15.92
C LEU A 29 2.09 -21.18 -16.02
N GLY A 30 3.00 -21.51 -15.13
CA GLY A 30 3.65 -22.82 -15.10
C GLY A 30 2.66 -23.95 -14.85
N ILE A 31 1.78 -23.78 -13.86
CA ILE A 31 0.74 -24.77 -13.54
C ILE A 31 -0.24 -24.91 -14.71
N SER A 32 -0.67 -23.81 -15.30
CA SER A 32 -1.64 -23.83 -16.42
C SER A 32 -1.02 -24.44 -17.69
N LEU A 33 0.26 -24.18 -17.95
CA LEU A 33 0.97 -24.80 -19.07
C LEU A 33 1.14 -26.33 -18.87
N LEU A 34 1.46 -26.74 -17.65
CA LEU A 34 1.55 -28.18 -17.31
C LEU A 34 0.20 -28.88 -17.52
N ALA A 35 -0.90 -28.25 -17.08
CA ALA A 35 -2.24 -28.77 -17.29
C ALA A 35 -2.59 -28.87 -18.80
N LEU A 36 -2.24 -27.86 -19.60
CA LEU A 36 -2.43 -27.87 -21.04
C LEU A 36 -1.65 -29.03 -21.68
N VAL A 37 -0.38 -29.20 -21.35
CA VAL A 37 0.45 -30.30 -21.86
C VAL A 37 -0.14 -31.65 -21.48
N LEU A 38 -0.61 -31.82 -20.24
CA LEU A 38 -1.24 -33.06 -19.78
C LEU A 38 -2.50 -33.36 -20.59
N VAL A 39 -3.36 -32.39 -20.85
CA VAL A 39 -4.60 -32.61 -21.64
C VAL A 39 -4.29 -32.96 -23.08
N VAL A 40 -3.31 -32.28 -23.70
CA VAL A 40 -2.86 -32.62 -25.05
C VAL A 40 -2.30 -34.04 -25.09
N PHE A 41 -1.47 -34.43 -24.12
CA PHE A 41 -0.94 -35.78 -24.01
C PHE A 41 -2.05 -36.83 -23.90
N LEU A 42 -3.03 -36.60 -23.00
CA LEU A 42 -4.13 -37.55 -22.84
C LEU A 42 -5.03 -37.66 -24.09
N ALA A 43 -5.10 -36.62 -24.90
CA ALA A 43 -5.85 -36.64 -26.16
C ALA A 43 -5.29 -37.64 -27.18
N PHE A 44 -3.99 -37.98 -27.11
CA PHE A 44 -3.40 -39.02 -27.95
C PHE A 44 -3.87 -40.46 -27.60
N PHE A 45 -4.40 -40.66 -26.39
CA PHE A 45 -4.92 -41.94 -25.92
C PHE A 45 -6.42 -42.06 -26.03
N THR A 46 -7.10 -41.01 -26.47
CA THR A 46 -8.55 -40.99 -26.67
C THR A 46 -8.86 -41.01 -28.17
N SER A 47 -10.04 -41.46 -28.53
CA SER A 47 -10.55 -41.50 -29.91
C SER A 47 -11.90 -40.81 -30.04
N GLY A 48 -12.27 -40.40 -31.27
CA GLY A 48 -13.55 -39.75 -31.51
C GLY A 48 -13.54 -38.25 -31.29
N ALA A 49 -14.73 -37.68 -31.08
CA ALA A 49 -14.93 -36.24 -30.99
C ALA A 49 -14.15 -35.60 -29.83
N LEU A 50 -13.96 -36.30 -28.73
CA LEU A 50 -13.17 -35.79 -27.57
C LEU A 50 -11.70 -35.58 -27.91
N ALA A 51 -11.12 -36.45 -28.73
CA ALA A 51 -9.72 -36.26 -29.17
C ALA A 51 -9.58 -35.05 -30.10
N ALA A 52 -10.59 -34.79 -30.93
CA ALA A 52 -10.56 -33.70 -31.90
C ALA A 52 -10.82 -32.32 -31.27
N TRP A 53 -11.81 -32.21 -30.38
CA TRP A 53 -12.26 -30.93 -29.85
C TRP A 53 -11.70 -30.62 -28.43
N GLY A 54 -11.34 -31.65 -27.66
CA GLY A 54 -10.87 -31.49 -26.28
C GLY A 54 -9.68 -30.56 -26.14
N PRO A 55 -8.57 -30.80 -26.87
CA PRO A 55 -7.38 -29.94 -26.82
C PRO A 55 -7.65 -28.49 -27.26
N LEU A 56 -8.53 -28.30 -28.26
CA LEU A 56 -8.90 -26.97 -28.74
C LEU A 56 -9.66 -26.17 -27.69
N VAL A 57 -10.66 -26.77 -27.03
CA VAL A 57 -11.42 -26.13 -25.96
C VAL A 57 -10.52 -25.77 -24.79
N VAL A 58 -9.65 -26.70 -24.37
CA VAL A 58 -8.71 -26.46 -23.27
C VAL A 58 -7.68 -25.38 -23.66
N GLY A 59 -7.22 -25.38 -24.89
CA GLY A 59 -6.32 -24.32 -25.41
C GLY A 59 -6.98 -22.94 -25.36
N ILE A 60 -8.24 -22.81 -25.75
CA ILE A 60 -8.99 -21.55 -25.67
C ILE A 60 -9.13 -21.11 -24.20
N LEU A 61 -9.53 -22.02 -23.31
CA LEU A 61 -9.67 -21.73 -21.87
C LEU A 61 -8.32 -21.31 -21.27
N TRP A 62 -7.24 -21.97 -21.67
CA TRP A 62 -5.89 -21.62 -21.24
C TRP A 62 -5.49 -20.21 -21.68
N VAL A 63 -5.77 -19.83 -22.92
CA VAL A 63 -5.52 -18.47 -23.43
C VAL A 63 -6.32 -17.43 -22.62
N ILE A 64 -7.61 -17.68 -22.37
CA ILE A 64 -8.47 -16.79 -21.59
C ILE A 64 -7.93 -16.64 -20.17
N PHE A 65 -7.55 -17.74 -19.52
CA PHE A 65 -6.98 -17.73 -18.17
C PHE A 65 -5.67 -16.96 -18.09
N THR A 66 -4.78 -17.17 -19.08
CA THR A 66 -3.49 -16.47 -19.19
C THR A 66 -3.68 -14.97 -19.37
N ILE A 67 -4.53 -14.56 -20.32
CA ILE A 67 -4.84 -13.14 -20.58
C ILE A 67 -5.41 -12.48 -19.33
N ARG A 68 -6.36 -13.15 -18.64
CA ARG A 68 -6.92 -12.65 -17.39
C ARG A 68 -5.85 -12.45 -16.31
N GLY A 69 -4.93 -13.42 -16.17
CA GLY A 69 -3.82 -13.35 -15.22
C GLY A 69 -2.90 -12.18 -15.49
N VAL A 70 -2.50 -12.00 -16.75
CA VAL A 70 -1.64 -10.88 -17.20
C VAL A 70 -2.32 -9.53 -16.98
N ILE A 71 -3.60 -9.41 -17.35
CA ILE A 71 -4.37 -8.18 -17.12
C ILE A 71 -4.43 -7.84 -15.63
N ASN A 72 -4.75 -8.83 -14.79
CA ASN A 72 -4.83 -8.62 -13.34
C ASN A 72 -3.48 -8.18 -12.76
N TRP A 73 -2.38 -8.83 -13.17
CA TRP A 73 -1.04 -8.43 -12.77
C TRP A 73 -0.72 -6.99 -13.20
N TRP A 74 -1.02 -6.63 -14.44
CA TRP A 74 -0.73 -5.30 -14.97
C TRP A 74 -1.54 -4.19 -14.33
N THR A 75 -2.76 -4.51 -13.86
CA THR A 75 -3.69 -3.57 -13.23
C THR A 75 -3.58 -3.52 -11.71
N THR A 76 -2.73 -4.36 -11.12
CA THR A 76 -2.49 -4.34 -9.67
C THR A 76 -1.41 -3.33 -9.34
N GLU A 77 -1.70 -2.44 -8.40
CA GLU A 77 -0.82 -1.38 -7.93
C GLU A 77 -0.85 -1.32 -6.40
N HIS A 78 0.32 -1.10 -5.80
CA HIS A 78 0.49 -0.84 -4.37
C HIS A 78 1.09 0.55 -4.21
N VAL A 79 0.41 1.42 -3.50
CA VAL A 79 0.81 2.81 -3.32
C VAL A 79 0.94 3.11 -1.84
N ILE A 80 2.05 3.70 -1.45
CA ILE A 80 2.28 4.23 -0.11
C ILE A 80 2.17 5.75 -0.21
N THR A 81 1.29 6.33 0.58
CA THR A 81 1.16 7.77 0.72
C THR A 81 1.62 8.22 2.10
N ASN A 82 1.61 9.51 2.35
CA ASN A 82 1.86 10.08 3.67
C ASN A 82 0.68 9.87 4.66
N GLU A 83 -0.46 9.27 4.22
CA GLU A 83 -1.65 9.05 5.06
C GLU A 83 -2.03 7.57 5.17
N ARG A 84 -1.88 6.79 4.09
CA ARG A 84 -2.38 5.40 4.01
C ARG A 84 -1.56 4.55 3.06
N VAL A 85 -1.68 3.23 3.21
CA VAL A 85 -1.25 2.24 2.23
C VAL A 85 -2.45 1.84 1.39
N ILE A 86 -2.34 1.98 0.07
CA ILE A 86 -3.40 1.71 -0.90
C ILE A 86 -3.00 0.49 -1.73
N HIS A 87 -3.86 -0.51 -1.73
CA HIS A 87 -3.80 -1.63 -2.68
C HIS A 87 -4.98 -1.52 -3.64
N ARG A 88 -4.70 -1.57 -4.92
CA ARG A 88 -5.72 -1.53 -5.96
C ARG A 88 -5.46 -2.61 -6.99
N SER A 89 -6.51 -3.30 -7.40
CA SER A 89 -6.45 -4.34 -8.42
C SER A 89 -7.72 -4.36 -9.26
N GLY A 90 -7.59 -4.92 -10.47
CA GLY A 90 -8.70 -5.20 -11.37
C GLY A 90 -8.92 -4.17 -12.48
N PHE A 91 -9.21 -4.69 -13.67
CA PHE A 91 -9.48 -3.92 -14.88
C PHE A 91 -10.97 -3.60 -15.03
N ILE A 92 -11.84 -4.61 -14.96
CA ILE A 92 -13.29 -4.47 -15.13
C ILE A 92 -13.95 -4.18 -13.79
N SER A 93 -13.70 -5.02 -12.79
CA SER A 93 -14.12 -4.79 -11.40
C SER A 93 -12.93 -4.29 -10.61
N LYS A 94 -13.02 -3.06 -10.14
CA LYS A 94 -11.97 -2.44 -9.33
C LYS A 94 -12.18 -2.82 -7.88
N SER A 95 -11.18 -3.46 -7.30
CA SER A 95 -11.09 -3.72 -5.87
C SER A 95 -9.97 -2.84 -5.29
N GLY A 96 -10.25 -2.17 -4.20
CA GLY A 96 -9.27 -1.36 -3.47
C GLY A 96 -9.35 -1.66 -1.99
N LYS A 97 -8.19 -1.74 -1.35
CA LYS A 97 -8.06 -1.80 0.10
C LYS A 97 -7.12 -0.70 0.54
N GLU A 98 -7.55 0.07 1.51
CA GLU A 98 -6.81 1.19 2.05
C GLU A 98 -6.61 0.96 3.54
N ILE A 99 -5.38 1.13 4.01
CA ILE A 99 -5.02 0.97 5.42
C ILE A 99 -4.37 2.27 5.87
N PRO A 100 -5.03 3.07 6.73
CA PRO A 100 -4.43 4.26 7.33
C PRO A 100 -3.14 3.92 8.07
N LEU A 101 -2.12 4.75 7.95
CA LEU A 101 -0.81 4.52 8.59
C LEU A 101 -0.93 4.45 10.11
N GLU A 102 -1.86 5.19 10.69
CA GLU A 102 -2.14 5.19 12.13
C GLU A 102 -2.69 3.84 12.63
N MET A 103 -3.36 3.08 11.77
CA MET A 103 -3.93 1.77 12.11
C MET A 103 -2.96 0.61 11.91
N ILE A 104 -1.76 0.86 11.39
CA ILE A 104 -0.75 -0.17 11.18
C ILE A 104 -0.05 -0.48 12.52
N ASN A 105 -0.19 -1.72 12.97
CA ASN A 105 0.48 -2.20 14.19
C ASN A 105 1.88 -2.74 13.86
N THR A 106 1.94 -3.71 12.95
CA THR A 106 3.17 -4.41 12.59
C THR A 106 3.27 -4.57 11.08
N VAL A 107 4.47 -4.40 10.54
CA VAL A 107 4.80 -4.74 9.15
C VAL A 107 5.93 -5.75 9.16
N SER A 108 5.66 -6.93 8.64
CA SER A 108 6.66 -7.98 8.47
C SER A 108 6.84 -8.33 6.99
N PHE A 109 7.96 -8.91 6.64
CA PHE A 109 8.19 -9.43 5.30
C PHE A 109 8.69 -10.86 5.35
N HIS A 110 8.37 -11.62 4.32
CA HIS A 110 8.84 -12.98 4.14
C HIS A 110 9.45 -13.14 2.76
N GLN A 111 10.58 -13.83 2.69
CA GLN A 111 11.26 -14.15 1.44
C GLN A 111 11.79 -15.59 1.49
N THR A 112 11.41 -16.38 0.51
CA THR A 112 12.06 -17.67 0.26
C THR A 112 13.44 -17.48 -0.37
N ALA A 113 14.26 -18.51 -0.41
CA ALA A 113 15.59 -18.44 -1.05
C ALA A 113 15.53 -18.05 -2.53
N PHE A 114 14.50 -18.53 -3.25
CA PHE A 114 14.27 -18.17 -4.65
C PHE A 114 13.83 -16.71 -4.79
N GLU A 115 12.86 -16.26 -4.00
CA GLU A 115 12.38 -14.87 -4.00
C GLU A 115 13.49 -13.89 -3.66
N ARG A 116 14.37 -14.26 -2.74
CA ARG A 116 15.56 -13.46 -2.40
C ARG A 116 16.50 -13.30 -3.60
N MET A 117 16.70 -14.37 -4.39
CA MET A 117 17.54 -14.32 -5.58
C MET A 117 16.96 -13.40 -6.66
N VAL A 118 15.64 -13.41 -6.83
CA VAL A 118 14.93 -12.54 -7.80
C VAL A 118 14.50 -11.19 -7.22
N ARG A 119 14.86 -10.91 -5.96
CA ARG A 119 14.52 -9.65 -5.23
C ARG A 119 13.03 -9.38 -5.13
N SER A 120 12.22 -10.42 -4.94
CA SER A 120 10.81 -10.32 -4.59
C SER A 120 10.56 -10.86 -3.19
N GLY A 121 9.35 -10.70 -2.67
CA GLY A 121 8.91 -11.25 -1.40
C GLY A 121 7.51 -10.80 -1.04
N ASP A 122 6.99 -11.35 0.04
CA ASP A 122 5.68 -11.02 0.57
C ASP A 122 5.80 -10.00 1.70
N VAL A 123 4.94 -8.99 1.71
CA VAL A 123 4.82 -8.02 2.80
C VAL A 123 3.49 -8.24 3.51
N MET A 124 3.56 -8.43 4.81
CA MET A 124 2.39 -8.63 5.68
C MET A 124 2.21 -7.40 6.56
N ILE A 125 1.03 -6.82 6.51
CA ILE A 125 0.62 -5.67 7.33
C ILE A 125 -0.46 -6.13 8.30
N GLU A 126 -0.22 -5.96 9.58
CA GLU A 126 -1.19 -6.14 10.64
C GLU A 126 -1.77 -4.78 11.02
N SER A 127 -3.08 -4.67 10.97
CA SER A 127 -3.81 -3.44 11.30
C SER A 127 -4.87 -3.68 12.36
N ALA A 128 -5.25 -2.63 13.07
CA ALA A 128 -6.28 -2.66 14.12
C ALA A 128 -7.72 -2.80 13.61
N GLY A 129 -7.95 -3.00 12.29
CA GLY A 129 -9.27 -3.15 11.70
C GLY A 129 -9.82 -4.59 11.74
N GLU A 130 -11.09 -4.77 11.36
CA GLU A 130 -11.81 -6.08 11.36
C GLU A 130 -11.09 -7.19 10.58
N GLN A 131 -10.26 -6.88 9.59
CA GLN A 131 -9.51 -7.85 8.80
C GLN A 131 -8.06 -8.05 9.27
N GLY A 132 -7.70 -7.59 10.45
CA GLY A 132 -6.47 -7.80 11.22
C GLY A 132 -5.16 -7.88 10.42
N GLN A 133 -5.11 -8.74 9.41
CA GLN A 133 -3.90 -9.06 8.66
C GLN A 133 -4.12 -8.99 7.16
N THR A 134 -3.21 -8.33 6.45
CA THR A 134 -3.23 -8.20 4.98
C THR A 134 -1.87 -8.60 4.41
N ILE A 135 -1.87 -9.53 3.46
CA ILE A 135 -0.66 -10.02 2.80
C ILE A 135 -0.62 -9.48 1.37
N TYR A 136 0.44 -8.76 1.06
CA TYR A 136 0.80 -8.31 -0.28
C TYR A 136 1.88 -9.23 -0.83
N ARG A 137 1.54 -10.01 -1.86
CA ARG A 137 2.43 -11.02 -2.41
C ARG A 137 3.26 -10.48 -3.56
N ASP A 138 4.42 -11.11 -3.77
CA ASP A 138 5.30 -10.84 -4.91
C ASP A 138 5.69 -9.36 -5.05
N ILE A 139 6.01 -8.71 -3.94
CA ILE A 139 6.44 -7.31 -3.93
C ILE A 139 7.93 -7.24 -4.29
N PRO A 140 8.32 -6.43 -5.29
CA PRO A 140 9.73 -6.20 -5.57
C PRO A 140 10.36 -5.46 -4.39
N ARG A 141 11.51 -5.96 -3.91
CA ARG A 141 12.23 -5.39 -2.76
C ARG A 141 11.32 -5.22 -1.52
N ALA A 142 10.70 -6.33 -1.08
CA ALA A 142 9.76 -6.35 0.04
C ALA A 142 10.30 -5.68 1.33
N GLU A 143 11.61 -5.79 1.59
CA GLU A 143 12.28 -5.14 2.71
C GLU A 143 12.27 -3.61 2.59
N ASP A 144 12.50 -3.08 1.39
CA ASP A 144 12.45 -1.63 1.13
C ASP A 144 11.02 -1.11 1.34
N MET A 145 10.01 -1.84 0.85
CA MET A 145 8.61 -1.48 1.07
C MET A 145 8.27 -1.44 2.55
N LYS A 146 8.70 -2.45 3.33
CA LYS A 146 8.51 -2.46 4.79
C LYS A 146 9.12 -1.22 5.44
N ASN A 147 10.38 -0.90 5.11
CA ASN A 147 11.10 0.25 5.67
C ASN A 147 10.42 1.58 5.30
N LEU A 148 9.93 1.71 4.07
CA LEU A 148 9.19 2.90 3.63
C LEU A 148 7.86 3.07 4.36
N ILE A 149 7.13 1.97 4.61
CA ILE A 149 5.88 2.02 5.40
C ILE A 149 6.17 2.49 6.83
N TYR A 150 7.21 1.95 7.49
CA TYR A 150 7.58 2.39 8.83
C TYR A 150 7.96 3.86 8.87
N LYS A 151 8.76 4.32 7.89
CA LYS A 151 9.15 5.73 7.79
C LYS A 151 7.93 6.62 7.58
N ALA A 152 7.06 6.29 6.61
CA ALA A 152 5.85 7.06 6.35
C ALA A 152 4.92 7.12 7.58
N ARG A 153 4.80 6.00 8.33
CA ARG A 153 4.05 5.95 9.59
C ARG A 153 4.65 6.87 10.65
N GLU A 154 5.97 6.84 10.83
CA GLU A 154 6.67 7.69 11.79
C GLU A 154 6.48 9.17 11.45
N ASP A 155 6.70 9.54 10.18
CA ASP A 155 6.49 10.90 9.69
C ASP A 155 5.03 11.36 9.90
N ARG A 156 4.06 10.45 9.68
CA ARG A 156 2.63 10.72 9.93
C ARG A 156 2.34 10.94 11.41
N MET A 157 2.86 10.10 12.29
CA MET A 157 2.68 10.26 13.74
C MET A 157 3.26 11.58 14.23
N PHE A 158 4.46 11.96 13.79
CA PHE A 158 5.04 13.27 14.08
C PHE A 158 4.21 14.43 13.56
N SER A 159 3.61 14.29 12.36
CA SER A 159 2.73 15.34 11.80
C SER A 159 1.45 15.50 12.61
N LEU A 160 0.87 14.39 13.09
CA LEU A 160 -0.30 14.40 13.95
C LEU A 160 0.02 14.99 15.34
N GLU A 161 1.15 14.63 15.93
CA GLU A 161 1.61 15.21 17.19
C GLU A 161 1.83 16.72 17.06
N ARG A 162 2.48 17.18 16.00
CA ARG A 162 2.65 18.61 15.72
C ARG A 162 1.35 19.31 15.37
N GLY A 163 0.44 18.64 14.68
CA GLY A 163 -0.91 19.15 14.36
C GLY A 163 -1.89 19.06 15.53
N GLY A 164 -1.71 18.07 16.42
CA GLY A 164 -2.55 17.87 17.62
C GLY A 164 -2.05 18.58 18.87
N THR A 165 -0.73 18.82 18.98
CA THR A 165 -0.13 19.72 19.98
C THR A 165 0.01 21.16 19.48
N GLY A 166 -0.29 21.38 18.21
CA GLY A 166 -0.51 22.70 17.66
C GLY A 166 -1.84 23.28 18.15
N VAL A 167 -1.95 23.50 19.47
CA VAL A 167 -2.76 24.63 19.96
C VAL A 167 -2.46 25.74 18.98
N SER A 168 -3.45 26.11 18.14
CA SER A 168 -3.22 27.13 17.11
C SER A 168 -2.55 28.33 17.79
N LYS A 169 -1.69 29.07 17.09
CA LYS A 169 -1.08 30.27 17.68
C LYS A 169 -2.14 31.14 18.37
N ALA A 170 -3.35 31.16 17.81
CA ALA A 170 -4.50 31.84 18.40
C ALA A 170 -4.93 31.23 19.75
N GLU A 171 -4.93 29.93 19.86
CA GLU A 171 -5.32 29.21 21.06
C GLU A 171 -4.22 29.27 22.13
N GLN A 172 -2.93 29.23 21.73
CA GLN A 172 -1.80 29.49 22.63
C GLN A 172 -1.83 30.92 23.19
N LEU A 173 -2.16 31.90 22.35
CA LEU A 173 -2.35 33.28 22.79
C LEU A 173 -3.55 33.40 23.75
N GLN A 174 -4.61 32.64 23.52
CA GLN A 174 -5.79 32.62 24.38
C GLN A 174 -5.52 32.00 25.75
N ILE A 175 -4.73 30.89 25.76
CA ILE A 175 -4.27 30.26 27.01
C ILE A 175 -3.34 31.19 27.76
N LEU A 176 -2.40 31.85 27.05
CA LEU A 176 -1.47 32.81 27.63
C LEU A 176 -2.20 34.00 28.26
N SER A 177 -3.22 34.55 27.56
CA SER A 177 -4.08 35.63 28.09
C SER A 177 -4.83 35.19 29.33
N ARG A 178 -5.41 33.95 29.33
CA ARG A 178 -6.11 33.43 30.50
C ARG A 178 -5.18 33.26 31.72
N LEU A 179 -3.97 32.73 31.53
CA LEU A 179 -2.99 32.57 32.59
C LEU A 179 -2.55 33.93 33.18
N HIS A 180 -2.44 34.96 32.36
CA HIS A 180 -2.17 36.31 32.76
C HIS A 180 -3.34 36.89 33.55
N ASP A 181 -4.60 36.77 33.07
CA ASP A 181 -5.80 37.24 33.74
C ASP A 181 -6.04 36.53 35.08
N GLU A 182 -5.62 35.26 35.21
CA GLU A 182 -5.63 34.51 36.48
C GLU A 182 -4.49 34.86 37.42
N GLY A 183 -3.61 35.81 37.06
CA GLY A 183 -2.49 36.25 37.86
C GLY A 183 -1.37 35.23 38.02
N LYS A 184 -1.35 34.20 37.16
CA LYS A 184 -0.33 33.13 37.15
C LYS A 184 0.90 33.48 36.31
N LEU A 185 0.83 34.51 35.51
CA LEU A 185 1.91 35.07 34.71
C LEU A 185 2.06 36.57 35.01
N SER A 186 3.31 37.00 35.11
CA SER A 186 3.58 38.45 35.23
C SER A 186 3.49 39.13 33.85
N ASP A 187 3.32 40.47 33.84
CA ASP A 187 3.26 41.25 32.62
C ASP A 187 4.49 41.08 31.73
N ASP A 188 5.67 40.95 32.32
CA ASP A 188 6.94 40.76 31.59
C ASP A 188 7.02 39.37 30.96
N GLU A 189 6.59 38.31 31.63
CA GLU A 189 6.55 36.96 31.11
C GLU A 189 5.50 36.85 30.00
N TYR A 190 4.32 37.41 30.20
CA TYR A 190 3.26 37.43 29.18
C TYR A 190 3.75 38.10 27.89
N ASN A 191 4.36 39.27 27.98
CA ASN A 191 4.84 40.01 26.81
C ASN A 191 5.99 39.28 26.10
N ARG A 192 6.88 38.60 26.83
CA ARG A 192 7.99 37.83 26.27
C ARG A 192 7.47 36.61 25.50
N GLU A 193 6.59 35.81 26.08
CA GLU A 193 6.01 34.63 25.43
C GLU A 193 5.14 35.01 24.25
N LYS A 194 4.36 36.08 24.36
CA LYS A 194 3.55 36.63 23.26
C LYS A 194 4.42 37.04 22.06
N GLN A 195 5.55 37.70 22.31
CA GLN A 195 6.49 38.09 21.26
C GLN A 195 7.16 36.84 20.63
N ALA A 196 7.53 35.86 21.41
CA ALA A 196 8.10 34.61 20.92
C ALA A 196 7.10 33.86 20.00
N LEU A 197 5.83 33.78 20.37
CA LEU A 197 4.77 33.17 19.57
C LEU A 197 4.47 33.93 18.26
N LEU A 198 4.51 35.25 18.30
CA LEU A 198 4.24 36.11 17.14
C LEU A 198 5.49 36.29 16.25
N GLY A 199 6.68 36.32 16.83
CA GLY A 199 7.97 36.55 16.14
C GLY A 199 8.55 35.34 15.42
N GLY A 200 8.04 34.15 15.59
CA GLY A 200 8.50 32.91 14.94
C GLY A 200 8.11 32.75 13.44
N THR A 201 7.79 33.84 12.74
CA THR A 201 7.38 33.82 11.32
C THR A 201 8.39 34.58 10.46
N GLY A 202 9.66 34.20 10.51
CA GLY A 202 10.65 34.84 9.67
C GLY A 202 12.06 34.22 9.78
N ALA A 203 12.25 33.03 9.20
CA ALA A 203 13.55 32.56 8.66
C ALA A 203 13.25 31.38 7.74
#